data_87b92cd8326a9482fdef17e9df33b82e
#
_entry.id   87b92cd8326a9482fdef17e9df33b82e
#
_cell.length_a   1.000
_cell.length_b   1.000
_cell.length_c   1.000
_cell.angle_alpha   90.00
_cell.angle_beta   90.00
_cell.angle_gamma   90.00
#
_symmetry.space_group_name_H-M   'P 1'
#
loop_
_entity.id
_entity.type
_entity.pdbx_description
1 polymer ?
#
loop_
_entity_poly.entity_id
_entity_poly.type
_entity_poly.pdbx_seq_one_letter_code
_entity_poly.pdbx_strand_id
1 'polypeptide(L)'
;CAIIGGGPAGYTAAIYASRANLAPILVEGMQPGGQLTTTTEVENFPGYPQGVSGTEMMEEFRLQAQRFGADIRLGIITDADLSQRPFRLTLDNGDVIVARTVIIATGASARYLGLPDEQKYKGMGVSACATCDGFFYRKRTVAVVGGGDTACEEAVYLASLASQVYLIVRKPFLRASKVMQQRVADTPNIKVLFNCNTEGL
;
A
#
# COMPACT_ATOMS: atom_id res chain seq x y z
N CYS A 1 18.61 -14.64 -6.19
CA CYS A 1 17.36 -14.14 -5.57
C CYS A 1 16.64 -13.28 -6.59
N ALA A 2 15.35 -13.53 -6.84
CA ALA A 2 14.53 -12.65 -7.67
C ALA A 2 13.55 -11.87 -6.77
N ILE A 3 13.34 -10.59 -7.08
CA ILE A 3 12.44 -9.69 -6.36
C ILE A 3 11.45 -9.12 -7.37
N ILE A 4 10.15 -9.27 -7.09
CA ILE A 4 9.09 -8.81 -7.97
C ILE A 4 8.44 -7.57 -7.35
N GLY A 5 8.63 -6.41 -7.99
CA GLY A 5 8.07 -5.13 -7.59
C GLY A 5 9.11 -4.11 -7.13
N GLY A 6 9.09 -2.93 -7.76
CA GLY A 6 10.02 -1.81 -7.54
C GLY A 6 9.47 -0.75 -6.58
N GLY A 7 8.68 -1.14 -5.59
CA GLY A 7 8.25 -0.24 -4.51
C GLY A 7 9.23 -0.22 -3.33
N PRO A 8 8.89 0.48 -2.22
CA PRO A 8 9.77 0.59 -1.06
C PRO A 8 10.16 -0.76 -0.47
N ALA A 9 9.26 -1.73 -0.47
CA ALA A 9 9.54 -3.08 0.01
C ALA A 9 10.54 -3.82 -0.90
N GLY A 10 10.37 -3.70 -2.23
CA GLY A 10 11.26 -4.34 -3.20
C GLY A 10 12.68 -3.76 -3.17
N TYR A 11 12.82 -2.45 -3.19
CA TYR A 11 14.14 -1.81 -3.10
C TYR A 11 14.82 -2.09 -1.76
N THR A 12 14.09 -2.06 -0.65
CA THR A 12 14.63 -2.45 0.65
C THR A 12 15.13 -3.88 0.65
N ALA A 13 14.34 -4.82 0.10
CA ALA A 13 14.77 -6.22 -0.05
C ALA A 13 16.00 -6.35 -0.93
N ALA A 14 16.08 -5.60 -2.04
CA ALA A 14 17.22 -5.59 -2.94
C ALA A 14 18.50 -5.08 -2.26
N ILE A 15 18.42 -4.01 -1.47
CA ILE A 15 19.53 -3.48 -0.68
C ILE A 15 20.10 -4.57 0.24
N TYR A 16 19.25 -5.22 1.03
CA TYR A 16 19.72 -6.20 1.99
C TYR A 16 20.15 -7.53 1.35
N ALA A 17 19.49 -7.98 0.28
CA ALA A 17 19.90 -9.14 -0.48
C ALA A 17 21.28 -8.93 -1.15
N SER A 18 21.52 -7.72 -1.69
CA SER A 18 22.83 -7.35 -2.24
C SER A 18 23.93 -7.32 -1.16
N ARG A 19 23.63 -6.72 0.00
CA ARG A 19 24.56 -6.69 1.14
C ARG A 19 24.87 -8.09 1.68
N ALA A 20 23.95 -9.04 1.53
CA ALA A 20 24.14 -10.45 1.85
C ALA A 20 24.83 -11.23 0.72
N ASN A 21 25.29 -10.57 -0.35
CA ASN A 21 25.95 -11.17 -1.52
C ASN A 21 25.09 -12.21 -2.25
N LEU A 22 23.78 -11.99 -2.32
CA LEU A 22 22.83 -12.89 -2.98
C LEU A 22 22.60 -12.55 -4.46
N ALA A 23 23.27 -11.53 -5.01
CA ALA A 23 23.14 -11.05 -6.39
C ALA A 23 21.65 -10.98 -6.83
N PRO A 24 20.82 -10.13 -6.20
CA PRO A 24 19.40 -10.08 -6.50
C PRO A 24 19.14 -9.46 -7.87
N ILE A 25 18.14 -10.03 -8.57
CA ILE A 25 17.51 -9.42 -9.75
C ILE A 25 16.16 -8.88 -9.27
N LEU A 26 15.92 -7.58 -9.44
CA LEU A 26 14.65 -6.93 -9.12
C LEU A 26 13.95 -6.51 -10.41
N VAL A 27 12.70 -6.90 -10.58
CA VAL A 27 11.84 -6.48 -11.70
C VAL A 27 10.84 -5.44 -11.19
N GLU A 28 10.93 -4.21 -11.72
CA GLU A 28 10.24 -3.04 -11.16
C GLU A 28 8.73 -3.00 -11.40
N GLY A 29 8.25 -3.66 -12.47
CA GLY A 29 6.86 -3.53 -12.90
C GLY A 29 6.61 -2.28 -13.74
N MET A 30 5.33 -1.95 -13.95
CA MET A 30 4.90 -0.80 -14.77
C MET A 30 5.10 0.56 -14.10
N GLN A 31 5.23 0.58 -12.79
CA GLN A 31 5.36 1.81 -12.00
C GLN A 31 6.57 1.70 -11.06
N PRO A 32 7.79 1.99 -11.55
CA PRO A 32 8.97 2.07 -10.71
C PRO A 32 8.75 3.03 -9.53
N GLY A 33 9.14 2.61 -8.33
CA GLY A 33 8.89 3.35 -7.09
C GLY A 33 7.52 3.05 -6.45
N GLY A 34 6.59 2.44 -7.19
CA GLY A 34 5.28 2.03 -6.68
C GLY A 34 4.38 3.19 -6.26
N GLN A 35 3.49 2.96 -5.30
CA GLN A 35 2.47 3.95 -4.91
C GLN A 35 3.04 5.27 -4.37
N LEU A 36 4.22 5.27 -3.76
CA LEU A 36 4.82 6.51 -3.24
C LEU A 36 5.10 7.55 -4.34
N THR A 37 5.31 7.12 -5.60
CA THR A 37 5.50 8.05 -6.71
C THR A 37 4.23 8.83 -7.10
N THR A 38 3.07 8.43 -6.57
CA THR A 38 1.80 9.17 -6.73
C THR A 38 1.51 10.10 -5.55
N THR A 39 2.35 10.08 -4.51
CA THR A 39 2.24 10.92 -3.32
C THR A 39 3.14 12.15 -3.49
N THR A 40 2.60 13.34 -3.26
CA THR A 40 3.35 14.59 -3.38
C THR A 40 4.39 14.70 -2.28
N GLU A 41 4.04 14.37 -1.04
CA GLU A 41 4.91 14.50 0.11
C GLU A 41 4.75 13.31 1.07
N VAL A 42 5.88 12.78 1.54
CA VAL A 42 5.98 11.71 2.54
C VAL A 42 6.55 12.31 3.81
N GLU A 43 5.73 12.45 4.84
CA GLU A 43 6.12 13.08 6.12
C GLU A 43 6.44 12.06 7.23
N ASN A 44 6.03 10.81 7.04
CA ASN A 44 6.04 9.78 8.08
C ASN A 44 7.12 8.71 7.88
N PHE A 45 8.08 8.92 6.99
CA PHE A 45 9.22 8.02 6.85
C PHE A 45 10.42 8.55 7.66
N PRO A 46 11.00 7.74 8.59
CA PRO A 46 12.13 8.17 9.40
C PRO A 46 13.34 8.55 8.55
N GLY A 47 14.00 9.66 8.88
CA GLY A 47 15.17 10.17 8.17
C GLY A 47 14.91 11.43 7.35
N TYR A 48 13.64 11.80 7.15
CA TYR A 48 13.23 13.01 6.43
C TYR A 48 12.42 13.95 7.34
N PRO A 49 13.07 14.72 8.23
CA PRO A 49 12.38 15.54 9.22
C PRO A 49 11.62 16.73 8.63
N GLN A 50 11.86 17.05 7.38
CA GLN A 50 11.17 18.10 6.62
C GLN A 50 10.15 17.55 5.61
N GLY A 51 9.92 16.22 5.62
CA GLY A 51 9.24 15.54 4.55
C GLY A 51 10.13 15.33 3.31
N VAL A 52 9.65 14.58 2.35
CA VAL A 52 10.32 14.31 1.07
C VAL A 52 9.28 14.00 0.00
N SER A 53 9.53 14.38 -1.24
CA SER A 53 8.72 13.94 -2.36
C SER A 53 8.77 12.40 -2.49
N GLY A 54 7.62 11.76 -2.66
CA GLY A 54 7.58 10.30 -2.82
C GLY A 54 8.40 9.82 -4.03
N THR A 55 8.44 10.60 -5.10
CA THR A 55 9.27 10.30 -6.29
C THR A 55 10.76 10.38 -5.97
N GLU A 56 11.20 11.43 -5.29
CA GLU A 56 12.60 11.61 -4.88
C GLU A 56 13.05 10.50 -3.94
N MET A 57 12.29 10.22 -2.91
CA MET A 57 12.57 9.14 -1.96
C MET A 57 12.71 7.78 -2.66
N MET A 58 11.84 7.48 -3.63
CA MET A 58 11.91 6.21 -4.34
C MET A 58 13.09 6.10 -5.29
N GLU A 59 13.50 7.22 -5.90
CA GLU A 59 14.75 7.26 -6.69
C GLU A 59 15.99 7.06 -5.79
N GLU A 60 16.03 7.66 -4.61
CA GLU A 60 17.10 7.43 -3.64
C GLU A 60 17.19 5.95 -3.23
N PHE A 61 16.05 5.28 -2.99
CA PHE A 61 16.02 3.85 -2.67
C PHE A 61 16.54 3.01 -3.83
N ARG A 62 16.13 3.34 -5.06
CA ARG A 62 16.59 2.69 -6.29
C ARG A 62 18.11 2.82 -6.46
N LEU A 63 18.62 4.03 -6.36
CA LEU A 63 20.06 4.31 -6.46
C LEU A 63 20.84 3.59 -5.35
N GLN A 64 20.30 3.53 -4.14
CA GLN A 64 20.93 2.79 -3.04
C GLN A 64 21.00 1.29 -3.33
N ALA A 65 19.93 0.69 -3.86
CA ALA A 65 19.93 -0.72 -4.26
C ALA A 65 20.97 -1.01 -5.36
N GLN A 66 21.04 -0.14 -6.38
CA GLN A 66 22.03 -0.23 -7.46
C GLN A 66 23.47 -0.10 -6.95
N ARG A 67 23.72 0.82 -6.02
CA ARG A 67 25.03 1.01 -5.40
C ARG A 67 25.55 -0.27 -4.72
N PHE A 68 24.64 -1.06 -4.15
CA PHE A 68 25.00 -2.36 -3.54
C PHE A 68 25.04 -3.51 -4.54
N GLY A 69 24.79 -3.26 -5.84
CA GLY A 69 24.93 -4.26 -6.90
C GLY A 69 23.65 -5.04 -7.21
N ALA A 70 22.47 -4.52 -6.87
CA ALA A 70 21.22 -5.10 -7.35
C ALA A 70 21.08 -4.92 -8.87
N ASP A 71 20.75 -5.99 -9.59
CA ASP A 71 20.38 -5.96 -11.01
C ASP A 71 18.89 -5.54 -11.11
N ILE A 72 18.66 -4.28 -11.45
CA ILE A 72 17.30 -3.71 -11.53
C ILE A 72 16.87 -3.66 -12.99
N ARG A 73 15.74 -4.31 -13.28
CA ARG A 73 15.20 -4.45 -14.64
C ARG A 73 13.79 -3.87 -14.73
N LEU A 74 13.53 -3.14 -15.79
CA LEU A 74 12.18 -2.79 -16.20
C LEU A 74 11.48 -4.01 -16.79
N GLY A 75 10.16 -4.11 -16.61
CA GLY A 75 9.34 -5.18 -17.15
C GLY A 75 8.31 -5.68 -16.14
N ILE A 76 7.48 -6.60 -16.58
CA ILE A 76 6.42 -7.22 -15.80
C ILE A 76 6.66 -8.72 -15.75
N ILE A 77 6.54 -9.33 -14.58
CA ILE A 77 6.46 -10.79 -14.49
C ILE A 77 5.03 -11.20 -14.87
N THR A 78 4.91 -11.91 -15.98
CA THR A 78 3.63 -12.37 -16.54
C THR A 78 3.27 -13.78 -16.10
N ASP A 79 4.28 -14.58 -15.75
CA ASP A 79 4.09 -15.93 -15.24
C ASP A 79 5.17 -16.31 -14.23
N ALA A 80 4.81 -17.14 -13.25
CA ALA A 80 5.71 -17.59 -12.19
C ALA A 80 5.50 -19.07 -11.88
N ASP A 81 6.40 -19.93 -12.35
CA ASP A 81 6.43 -21.33 -11.94
C ASP A 81 7.21 -21.46 -10.62
N LEU A 82 6.46 -21.63 -9.55
CA LEU A 82 6.96 -21.84 -8.19
C LEU A 82 6.82 -23.29 -7.71
N SER A 83 6.50 -24.22 -8.60
CA SER A 83 6.26 -25.63 -8.28
C SER A 83 7.49 -26.37 -7.80
N GLN A 84 8.66 -26.02 -8.34
CA GLN A 84 9.94 -26.64 -7.99
C GLN A 84 11.09 -25.65 -8.08
N ARG A 85 12.16 -25.89 -7.34
CA ARG A 85 13.39 -25.08 -7.40
C ARG A 85 14.36 -25.64 -8.43
N PRO A 86 15.07 -24.75 -9.18
CA PRO A 86 14.95 -23.30 -9.15
C PRO A 86 13.65 -22.80 -9.79
N PHE A 87 13.06 -21.77 -9.21
CA PHE A 87 11.85 -21.11 -9.70
C PHE A 87 12.09 -20.41 -11.04
N ARG A 88 11.05 -20.33 -11.87
CA ARG A 88 11.11 -19.68 -13.19
C ARG A 88 10.10 -18.56 -13.26
N LEU A 89 10.57 -17.35 -13.59
CA LEU A 89 9.74 -16.16 -13.74
C LEU A 89 9.85 -15.68 -15.18
N THR A 90 8.73 -15.57 -15.88
CA THR A 90 8.69 -15.09 -17.28
C THR A 90 8.32 -13.61 -17.30
N LEU A 91 9.11 -12.80 -18.01
CA LEU A 91 8.84 -11.39 -18.25
C LEU A 91 7.92 -11.20 -19.47
N ASP A 92 7.34 -10.02 -19.57
CA ASP A 92 6.49 -9.57 -20.68
C ASP A 92 7.20 -9.55 -22.03
N ASN A 93 8.53 -9.43 -22.07
CA ASN A 93 9.36 -9.52 -23.28
C ASN A 93 9.75 -10.97 -23.64
N GLY A 94 9.32 -11.96 -22.88
CA GLY A 94 9.62 -13.38 -23.06
C GLY A 94 10.90 -13.88 -22.38
N ASP A 95 11.70 -13.00 -21.77
CA ASP A 95 12.86 -13.41 -21.01
C ASP A 95 12.46 -14.23 -19.78
N VAL A 96 13.36 -15.14 -19.35
CA VAL A 96 13.11 -15.98 -18.18
C VAL A 96 14.20 -15.75 -17.14
N ILE A 97 13.80 -15.40 -15.94
CA ILE A 97 14.66 -15.35 -14.75
C ILE A 97 14.54 -16.67 -14.00
N VAL A 98 15.69 -17.28 -13.70
CA VAL A 98 15.79 -18.52 -12.91
C VAL A 98 16.37 -18.19 -11.55
N ALA A 99 15.62 -18.45 -10.47
CA ALA A 99 16.01 -18.07 -9.12
C ALA A 99 15.75 -19.16 -8.09
N ARG A 100 16.62 -19.29 -7.09
CA ARG A 100 16.42 -20.22 -5.96
C ARG A 100 15.42 -19.70 -4.93
N THR A 101 15.27 -18.38 -4.85
CA THR A 101 14.37 -17.69 -3.93
C THR A 101 13.66 -16.56 -4.66
N VAL A 102 12.39 -16.32 -4.30
CA VAL A 102 11.57 -15.23 -4.85
C VAL A 102 11.01 -14.44 -3.69
N ILE A 103 11.08 -13.11 -3.79
CA ILE A 103 10.43 -12.16 -2.90
C ILE A 103 9.33 -11.47 -3.71
N ILE A 104 8.09 -11.60 -3.26
CA ILE A 104 6.93 -10.95 -3.88
C ILE A 104 6.67 -9.65 -3.15
N ALA A 105 6.96 -8.52 -3.80
CA ALA A 105 6.82 -7.16 -3.27
C ALA A 105 5.95 -6.29 -4.21
N THR A 106 4.91 -6.90 -4.78
CA THR A 106 4.06 -6.29 -5.82
C THR A 106 3.10 -5.21 -5.30
N GLY A 107 3.07 -5.01 -3.98
CA GLY A 107 2.23 -4.00 -3.34
C GLY A 107 0.74 -4.29 -3.45
N ALA A 108 -0.05 -3.24 -3.34
CA ALA A 108 -1.50 -3.28 -3.48
C ALA A 108 -1.98 -1.98 -4.13
N SER A 109 -3.14 -2.03 -4.77
CA SER A 109 -3.80 -0.84 -5.29
C SER A 109 -4.98 -0.46 -4.41
N ALA A 110 -5.13 0.82 -4.14
CA ALA A 110 -6.27 1.33 -3.41
C ALA A 110 -7.58 1.06 -4.18
N ARG A 111 -8.59 0.60 -3.45
CA ARG A 111 -9.90 0.34 -4.01
C ARG A 111 -10.86 1.47 -3.63
N TYR A 112 -11.11 2.33 -4.59
CA TYR A 112 -12.08 3.41 -4.48
C TYR A 112 -13.51 2.92 -4.72
N LEU A 113 -14.52 3.75 -4.41
CA LEU A 113 -15.93 3.42 -4.62
C LEU A 113 -16.32 3.48 -6.10
N GLY A 114 -15.62 4.27 -6.89
CA GLY A 114 -15.92 4.53 -8.32
C GLY A 114 -16.94 5.64 -8.51
N LEU A 115 -17.07 6.55 -7.55
CA LEU A 115 -17.95 7.70 -7.66
C LEU A 115 -17.35 8.76 -8.60
N PRO A 116 -18.17 9.46 -9.39
CA PRO A 116 -17.66 10.44 -10.36
C PRO A 116 -16.83 11.57 -9.77
N ASP A 117 -17.09 11.93 -8.52
CA ASP A 117 -16.47 13.04 -7.79
C ASP A 117 -15.26 12.62 -6.91
N GLU A 118 -15.01 11.31 -6.75
CA GLU A 118 -13.86 10.84 -5.97
C GLU A 118 -12.53 11.41 -6.46
N GLN A 119 -12.34 11.46 -7.76
CA GLN A 119 -11.08 11.95 -8.34
C GLN A 119 -10.85 13.43 -8.03
N LYS A 120 -11.91 14.23 -7.93
CA LYS A 120 -11.84 15.66 -7.60
C LYS A 120 -11.32 15.88 -6.17
N TYR A 121 -11.73 15.02 -5.24
CA TYR A 121 -11.42 15.16 -3.82
C TYR A 121 -10.27 14.26 -3.36
N LYS A 122 -9.67 13.48 -4.25
CA LYS A 122 -8.51 12.66 -3.93
C LYS A 122 -7.34 13.52 -3.44
N GLY A 123 -6.85 13.24 -2.22
CA GLY A 123 -5.85 14.06 -1.53
C GLY A 123 -6.38 15.36 -0.92
N MET A 124 -7.67 15.67 -1.10
CA MET A 124 -8.33 16.85 -0.51
C MET A 124 -9.55 16.48 0.34
N GLY A 125 -9.57 15.28 0.91
CA GLY A 125 -10.65 14.77 1.74
C GLY A 125 -11.01 13.32 1.45
N VAL A 126 -10.72 12.82 0.25
CA VAL A 126 -10.85 11.41 -0.12
C VAL A 126 -9.49 10.74 -0.08
N SER A 127 -9.37 9.75 0.78
CA SER A 127 -8.16 8.95 0.97
C SER A 127 -8.50 7.46 1.02
N ALA A 128 -7.54 6.63 0.69
CA ALA A 128 -7.59 5.19 0.87
C ALA A 128 -6.50 4.68 1.84
N CYS A 129 -5.94 5.58 2.66
CA CYS A 129 -4.91 5.26 3.63
C CYS A 129 -5.08 6.13 4.90
N ALA A 130 -5.70 5.57 5.91
CA ALA A 130 -5.93 6.30 7.16
C ALA A 130 -4.63 6.66 7.89
N THR A 131 -3.62 5.80 7.85
CA THR A 131 -2.32 6.07 8.48
C THR A 131 -1.50 7.13 7.76
N CYS A 132 -1.72 7.32 6.44
CA CYS A 132 -1.06 8.35 5.65
C CYS A 132 -1.67 9.74 5.94
N ASP A 133 -2.99 9.83 5.86
CA ASP A 133 -3.70 11.11 5.79
C ASP A 133 -4.48 11.46 7.06
N GLY A 134 -4.71 10.49 7.96
CA GLY A 134 -5.57 10.67 9.15
C GLY A 134 -5.12 11.82 10.07
N PHE A 135 -3.83 12.09 10.12
CA PHE A 135 -3.28 13.18 10.93
C PHE A 135 -3.84 14.56 10.55
N PHE A 136 -4.08 14.82 9.26
CA PHE A 136 -4.63 16.08 8.76
C PHE A 136 -6.09 16.31 9.16
N TYR A 137 -6.80 15.24 9.56
CA TYR A 137 -8.20 15.27 9.96
C TYR A 137 -8.43 15.15 11.48
N ARG A 138 -7.40 15.45 12.28
CA ARG A 138 -7.49 15.45 13.74
C ARG A 138 -8.63 16.36 14.21
N LYS A 139 -9.40 15.86 15.20
CA LYS A 139 -10.56 16.55 15.79
C LYS A 139 -11.68 16.89 14.78
N ARG A 140 -11.63 16.33 13.57
CA ARG A 140 -12.70 16.45 12.58
C ARG A 140 -13.66 15.27 12.67
N THR A 141 -14.81 15.41 12.04
CA THR A 141 -15.69 14.28 11.75
C THR A 141 -15.26 13.66 10.43
N VAL A 142 -15.08 12.34 10.40
CA VAL A 142 -14.67 11.60 9.21
C VAL A 142 -15.61 10.43 8.95
N ALA A 143 -15.62 9.95 7.71
CA ALA A 143 -16.34 8.75 7.32
C ALA A 143 -15.37 7.69 6.77
N VAL A 144 -15.60 6.43 7.11
CA VAL A 144 -14.95 5.27 6.53
C VAL A 144 -16.00 4.44 5.82
N VAL A 145 -15.76 4.07 4.57
CA VAL A 145 -16.71 3.27 3.78
C VAL A 145 -16.19 1.85 3.63
N GLY A 146 -16.91 0.90 4.17
CA GLY A 146 -16.58 -0.52 4.10
C GLY A 146 -17.04 -1.29 5.33
N GLY A 147 -16.95 -2.61 5.29
CA GLY A 147 -17.37 -3.48 6.41
C GLY A 147 -16.47 -4.71 6.59
N GLY A 148 -15.28 -4.72 5.97
CA GLY A 148 -14.23 -5.74 6.16
C GLY A 148 -13.20 -5.31 7.20
N ASP A 149 -12.20 -6.17 7.45
CA ASP A 149 -11.16 -5.91 8.46
C ASP A 149 -10.46 -4.58 8.22
N THR A 150 -10.01 -4.27 7.00
CA THR A 150 -9.35 -2.99 6.66
C THR A 150 -10.19 -1.78 7.06
N ALA A 151 -11.47 -1.75 6.70
CA ALA A 151 -12.34 -0.61 7.04
C ALA A 151 -12.55 -0.47 8.56
N CYS A 152 -12.67 -1.58 9.27
CA CYS A 152 -12.80 -1.57 10.73
C CYS A 152 -11.49 -1.12 11.40
N GLU A 153 -10.35 -1.59 10.92
CA GLU A 153 -9.02 -1.21 11.41
C GLU A 153 -8.77 0.29 11.20
N GLU A 154 -9.04 0.80 9.99
CA GLU A 154 -8.90 2.22 9.68
C GLU A 154 -9.88 3.08 10.50
N ALA A 155 -11.13 2.61 10.71
CA ALA A 155 -12.09 3.32 11.56
C ALA A 155 -11.61 3.42 13.02
N VAL A 156 -11.06 2.33 13.58
CA VAL A 156 -10.48 2.32 14.94
C VAL A 156 -9.27 3.24 15.02
N TYR A 157 -8.39 3.20 14.02
CA TYR A 157 -7.23 4.10 13.95
C TYR A 157 -7.67 5.56 13.91
N LEU A 158 -8.57 5.92 12.99
CA LEU A 158 -9.08 7.28 12.85
C LEU A 158 -9.83 7.77 14.08
N ALA A 159 -10.49 6.88 14.83
CA ALA A 159 -11.15 7.24 16.08
C ALA A 159 -10.19 7.76 17.16
N SER A 160 -8.91 7.38 17.10
CA SER A 160 -7.88 7.95 17.99
C SER A 160 -7.50 9.39 17.65
N LEU A 161 -7.81 9.85 16.44
CA LEU A 161 -7.45 11.17 15.92
C LEU A 161 -8.68 12.09 15.78
N ALA A 162 -9.76 11.57 15.20
CA ALA A 162 -10.97 12.29 14.87
C ALA A 162 -11.90 12.47 16.08
N SER A 163 -12.74 13.49 16.04
CA SER A 163 -13.78 13.68 17.06
C SER A 163 -14.93 12.67 16.92
N GLN A 164 -15.24 12.28 15.69
CA GLN A 164 -16.29 11.32 15.36
C GLN A 164 -15.92 10.56 14.08
N VAL A 165 -16.15 9.25 14.06
CA VAL A 165 -16.01 8.39 12.86
C VAL A 165 -17.36 7.80 12.52
N TYR A 166 -17.80 7.95 11.27
CA TYR A 166 -18.94 7.23 10.72
C TYR A 166 -18.43 6.06 9.89
N LEU A 167 -18.73 4.82 10.29
CA LEU A 167 -18.42 3.64 9.50
C LEU A 167 -19.65 3.26 8.66
N ILE A 168 -19.58 3.53 7.35
CA ILE A 168 -20.68 3.35 6.40
C ILE A 168 -20.62 1.95 5.81
N VAL A 169 -21.64 1.14 6.05
CA VAL A 169 -21.68 -0.27 5.68
C VAL A 169 -22.95 -0.58 4.88
N ARG A 170 -22.80 -1.00 3.64
CA ARG A 170 -23.93 -1.34 2.75
C ARG A 170 -24.72 -2.60 3.16
N LYS A 171 -24.16 -3.44 4.00
CA LYS A 171 -24.79 -4.67 4.52
C LYS A 171 -25.34 -4.43 5.93
N PRO A 172 -26.27 -5.26 6.43
CA PRO A 172 -26.76 -5.18 7.81
C PRO A 172 -25.78 -5.72 8.84
N PHE A 173 -24.55 -6.08 8.44
CA PHE A 173 -23.51 -6.64 9.29
C PHE A 173 -22.11 -6.31 8.78
N LEU A 174 -21.13 -6.35 9.69
CA LEU A 174 -19.71 -6.29 9.36
C LEU A 174 -19.21 -7.68 8.92
N ARG A 175 -18.41 -7.72 7.86
CA ARG A 175 -17.72 -8.94 7.38
C ARG A 175 -16.34 -9.11 8.01
N ALA A 176 -15.90 -8.15 8.81
CA ALA A 176 -14.64 -8.20 9.52
C ALA A 176 -14.57 -9.38 10.50
N SER A 177 -13.36 -9.73 10.94
CA SER A 177 -13.13 -10.71 11.99
C SER A 177 -13.85 -10.31 13.29
N LYS A 178 -14.21 -11.29 14.12
CA LYS A 178 -14.91 -11.03 15.38
C LYS A 178 -14.13 -10.09 16.30
N VAL A 179 -12.81 -10.19 16.29
CA VAL A 179 -11.92 -9.30 17.05
C VAL A 179 -12.07 -7.85 16.59
N MET A 180 -12.08 -7.61 15.26
CA MET A 180 -12.25 -6.26 14.73
C MET A 180 -13.65 -5.71 14.93
N GLN A 181 -14.68 -6.55 14.82
CA GLN A 181 -16.07 -6.17 15.16
C GLN A 181 -16.16 -5.68 16.61
N GLN A 182 -15.53 -6.41 17.54
CA GLN A 182 -15.50 -6.04 18.96
C GLN A 182 -14.77 -4.71 19.19
N ARG A 183 -13.60 -4.52 18.56
CA ARG A 183 -12.85 -3.26 18.66
C ARG A 183 -13.67 -2.06 18.18
N VAL A 184 -14.41 -2.19 17.08
CA VAL A 184 -15.31 -1.15 16.59
C VAL A 184 -16.42 -0.87 17.62
N ALA A 185 -17.04 -1.93 18.18
CA ALA A 185 -18.10 -1.79 19.18
C ALA A 185 -17.61 -1.11 20.48
N ASP A 186 -16.38 -1.39 20.89
CA ASP A 186 -15.77 -0.86 22.12
C ASP A 186 -15.25 0.59 21.94
N THR A 187 -15.25 1.12 20.72
CA THR A 187 -14.75 2.46 20.43
C THR A 187 -15.89 3.48 20.40
N PRO A 188 -16.03 4.34 21.44
CA PRO A 188 -17.27 5.11 21.69
C PRO A 188 -17.55 6.20 20.65
N ASN A 189 -16.53 6.70 19.95
CA ASN A 189 -16.68 7.70 18.90
C ASN A 189 -16.75 7.11 17.48
N ILE A 190 -16.99 5.79 17.36
CA ILE A 190 -17.37 5.17 16.08
C ILE A 190 -18.88 4.95 16.05
N LYS A 191 -19.55 5.47 15.03
CA LYS A 191 -20.95 5.21 14.76
C LYS A 191 -21.07 4.40 13.47
N VAL A 192 -21.53 3.14 13.57
CA VAL A 192 -21.76 2.29 12.41
C VAL A 192 -23.12 2.59 11.79
N LEU A 193 -23.13 2.86 10.49
CA LEU A 193 -24.33 3.09 9.68
C LEU A 193 -24.50 1.88 8.75
N PHE A 194 -25.35 0.94 9.16
CA PHE A 194 -25.68 -0.22 8.36
C PHE A 194 -26.73 0.11 7.28
N ASN A 195 -26.77 -0.72 6.22
CA ASN A 195 -27.69 -0.58 5.10
C ASN A 195 -27.59 0.79 4.39
N CYS A 196 -26.43 1.41 4.41
CA CYS A 196 -26.18 2.71 3.81
C CYS A 196 -25.22 2.57 2.61
N ASN A 197 -25.53 3.23 1.50
CA ASN A 197 -24.65 3.41 0.36
C ASN A 197 -24.18 4.87 0.29
N THR A 198 -22.97 5.07 -0.24
CA THR A 198 -22.45 6.40 -0.58
C THR A 198 -22.80 6.67 -2.03
N GLU A 199 -23.52 7.77 -2.30
CA GLU A 199 -24.00 8.14 -3.63
C GLU A 199 -23.20 9.32 -4.23
N GLY A 200 -22.49 10.07 -3.41
CA GLY A 200 -21.67 11.22 -3.80
C GLY A 200 -20.83 11.73 -2.62
N LEU A 201 -19.96 12.71 -2.92
CA LEU A 201 -19.01 13.32 -1.98
C LEU A 201 -19.16 14.85 -1.97
#